data_b2c6c19af7539e900ba3bea7c141b1d6
#
_entry.id   b2c6c19af7539e900ba3bea7c141b1d6
#
_cell.length_a   1.000
_cell.length_b   1.000
_cell.length_c   1.000
_cell.angle_alpha   90.00
_cell.angle_beta   90.00
_cell.angle_gamma   90.00
#
_symmetry.space_group_name_H-M   'P 1'
#
loop_
_entity.id
_entity.type
_entity.pdbx_description
1 polymer ?
#
loop_
_entity_poly.entity_id
_entity_poly.type
_entity_poly.pdbx_seq_one_letter_code
_entity_poly.pdbx_strand_id
1 'polypeptide(L)'
;PNQFFQRIVFVFLFLFPVLFSVAAENPFAEIIRKTEPLTPAEEQKKFHLQPGFEIQLVASEPEIGKPMNLAFDAKGRLWMTQSREYPFPVLPVEKPGRDKIQILENFDAQGRAQKITPFVDGLNISMGIYPYADGALAFSIPTIKFFHDTNFDGRADTRELFLGRFGYEKDTHGLT
;
A
#
# COMPACT_ATOMS: atom_id res chain seq x y z
N PRO A 1 53.97 -27.31 -62.25
CA PRO A 1 53.74 -27.77 -60.93
C PRO A 1 52.58 -26.99 -60.32
N ASN A 2 51.47 -27.71 -60.22
CA ASN A 2 50.16 -27.17 -59.70
C ASN A 2 50.11 -27.27 -58.19
N GLN A 3 49.89 -26.14 -57.51
CA GLN A 3 49.58 -26.13 -56.13
C GLN A 3 48.07 -26.09 -55.97
N PHE A 4 47.52 -27.14 -55.47
CA PHE A 4 46.14 -27.24 -55.03
C PHE A 4 45.97 -26.51 -53.69
N PHE A 5 45.24 -25.39 -53.71
CA PHE A 5 44.81 -24.71 -52.47
C PHE A 5 43.56 -25.41 -51.92
N GLN A 6 43.74 -26.17 -50.87
CA GLN A 6 42.64 -26.75 -50.11
C GLN A 6 42.08 -25.67 -49.16
N ARG A 7 40.87 -25.17 -49.47
CA ARG A 7 40.11 -24.28 -48.59
C ARG A 7 39.41 -25.12 -47.54
N ILE A 8 39.91 -25.04 -46.31
CA ILE A 8 39.23 -25.59 -45.14
C ILE A 8 38.15 -24.56 -44.69
N VAL A 9 36.88 -24.92 -44.87
CA VAL A 9 35.75 -24.15 -44.35
C VAL A 9 35.49 -24.60 -42.92
N PHE A 10 35.82 -23.77 -41.94
CA PHE A 10 35.42 -23.99 -40.55
C PHE A 10 33.99 -23.53 -40.39
N VAL A 11 33.07 -24.48 -40.21
CA VAL A 11 31.70 -24.21 -39.78
C VAL A 11 31.68 -24.13 -38.26
N PHE A 12 31.65 -22.90 -37.73
CA PHE A 12 31.39 -22.66 -36.31
C PHE A 12 29.89 -22.89 -36.00
N LEU A 13 29.60 -24.02 -35.42
CA LEU A 13 28.27 -24.29 -34.87
C LEU A 13 28.16 -23.54 -33.52
N PHE A 14 27.53 -22.35 -33.53
CA PHE A 14 27.18 -21.67 -32.29
C PHE A 14 26.01 -22.43 -31.60
N LEU A 15 26.35 -23.25 -30.64
CA LEU A 15 25.36 -23.77 -29.66
C LEU A 15 24.98 -22.60 -28.73
N PHE A 16 23.88 -21.94 -29.05
CA PHE A 16 23.23 -21.03 -28.08
C PHE A 16 22.60 -21.88 -26.97
N PRO A 17 23.03 -21.72 -25.70
CA PRO A 17 22.32 -22.35 -24.60
C PRO A 17 20.96 -21.67 -24.47
N VAL A 18 19.89 -22.40 -24.79
CA VAL A 18 18.54 -22.00 -24.46
C VAL A 18 18.40 -22.04 -22.93
N LEU A 19 18.56 -20.90 -22.29
CA LEU A 19 18.26 -20.73 -20.89
C LEU A 19 16.75 -20.89 -20.71
N PHE A 20 16.31 -22.07 -20.34
CA PHE A 20 14.97 -22.25 -19.81
C PHE A 20 14.88 -21.50 -18.49
N SER A 21 14.27 -20.31 -18.52
CA SER A 21 13.86 -19.63 -17.30
C SER A 21 12.73 -20.45 -16.69
N VAL A 22 13.05 -21.28 -15.72
CA VAL A 22 12.02 -21.88 -14.85
C VAL A 22 11.46 -20.73 -14.03
N ALA A 23 10.27 -20.29 -14.38
CA ALA A 23 9.53 -19.35 -13.53
C ALA A 23 9.36 -20.02 -12.16
N ALA A 24 9.89 -19.40 -11.10
CA ALA A 24 9.71 -19.88 -9.76
C ALA A 24 8.21 -20.00 -9.46
N GLU A 25 7.75 -21.18 -9.11
CA GLU A 25 6.36 -21.38 -8.69
C GLU A 25 6.09 -20.45 -7.49
N ASN A 26 5.01 -19.67 -7.59
CA ASN A 26 4.58 -18.84 -6.49
C ASN A 26 4.10 -19.75 -5.34
N PRO A 27 4.81 -19.81 -4.19
CA PRO A 27 4.44 -20.69 -3.10
C PRO A 27 3.08 -20.36 -2.46
N PHE A 28 2.51 -19.19 -2.82
CA PHE A 28 1.22 -18.72 -2.35
C PHE A 28 0.11 -18.90 -3.38
N ALA A 29 0.37 -19.55 -4.53
CA ALA A 29 -0.61 -19.71 -5.61
C ALA A 29 -1.90 -20.40 -5.15
N GLU A 30 -1.82 -21.32 -4.18
CA GLU A 30 -2.97 -22.05 -3.65
C GLU A 30 -3.89 -21.18 -2.79
N ILE A 31 -3.36 -20.12 -2.16
CA ILE A 31 -4.13 -19.20 -1.31
C ILE A 31 -4.62 -17.96 -2.05
N ILE A 32 -4.21 -17.79 -3.31
CA ILE A 32 -4.71 -16.71 -4.16
C ILE A 32 -6.07 -17.12 -4.70
N ARG A 33 -7.08 -16.29 -4.45
CA ARG A 33 -8.42 -16.54 -5.02
C ARG A 33 -8.34 -16.57 -6.54
N LYS A 34 -8.98 -17.57 -7.14
CA LYS A 34 -9.13 -17.72 -8.61
C LYS A 34 -10.33 -16.98 -9.18
N THR A 35 -11.12 -16.36 -8.31
CA THR A 35 -12.32 -15.57 -8.68
C THR A 35 -11.99 -14.10 -8.71
N GLU A 36 -12.56 -13.39 -9.68
CA GLU A 36 -12.49 -11.94 -9.72
C GLU A 36 -13.09 -11.31 -8.45
N PRO A 37 -12.56 -10.15 -8.01
CA PRO A 37 -13.15 -9.40 -6.91
C PRO A 37 -14.60 -9.00 -7.26
N LEU A 38 -15.44 -9.00 -6.24
CA LEU A 38 -16.79 -8.47 -6.38
C LEU A 38 -16.75 -6.94 -6.54
N THR A 39 -17.71 -6.41 -7.27
CA THR A 39 -17.93 -4.97 -7.26
C THR A 39 -18.42 -4.53 -5.87
N PRO A 40 -18.18 -3.27 -5.45
CA PRO A 40 -18.66 -2.78 -4.15
C PRO A 40 -20.16 -2.99 -3.93
N ALA A 41 -20.98 -2.84 -4.97
CA ALA A 41 -22.43 -3.06 -4.91
C ALA A 41 -22.79 -4.53 -4.71
N GLU A 42 -22.03 -5.46 -5.29
CA GLU A 42 -22.22 -6.90 -5.08
C GLU A 42 -21.75 -7.32 -3.69
N GLU A 43 -20.62 -6.77 -3.21
CA GLU A 43 -20.11 -7.01 -1.88
C GLU A 43 -21.12 -6.55 -0.81
N GLN A 44 -21.66 -5.34 -0.97
CA GLN A 44 -22.63 -4.76 -0.05
C GLN A 44 -23.87 -5.67 0.15
N LYS A 45 -24.34 -6.34 -0.89
CA LYS A 45 -25.48 -7.26 -0.84
C LYS A 45 -25.21 -8.55 -0.06
N LYS A 46 -23.93 -8.88 0.18
CA LYS A 46 -23.54 -10.11 0.89
C LYS A 46 -23.41 -9.95 2.39
N PHE A 47 -23.47 -8.73 2.89
CA PHE A 47 -23.42 -8.51 4.33
C PHE A 47 -24.74 -8.92 4.98
N HIS A 48 -24.64 -9.66 6.08
CA HIS A 48 -25.75 -10.01 6.93
C HIS A 48 -25.74 -9.11 8.16
N LEU A 49 -26.70 -8.20 8.24
CA LEU A 49 -26.77 -7.21 9.29
C LEU A 49 -27.82 -7.60 10.33
N GLN A 50 -27.59 -7.23 11.59
CA GLN A 50 -28.59 -7.32 12.64
C GLN A 50 -29.73 -6.31 12.38
N PRO A 51 -30.96 -6.61 12.83
CA PRO A 51 -32.06 -5.65 12.73
C PRO A 51 -31.70 -4.29 13.33
N GLY A 52 -32.04 -3.21 12.62
CA GLY A 52 -31.74 -1.84 13.04
C GLY A 52 -30.37 -1.30 12.57
N PHE A 53 -29.56 -2.10 11.89
CA PHE A 53 -28.31 -1.63 11.27
C PHE A 53 -28.44 -1.56 9.75
N GLU A 54 -27.75 -0.61 9.16
CA GLU A 54 -27.56 -0.51 7.73
C GLU A 54 -26.05 -0.42 7.40
N ILE A 55 -25.67 -0.80 6.19
CA ILE A 55 -24.30 -0.68 5.71
C ILE A 55 -24.24 0.36 4.59
N GLN A 56 -23.28 1.27 4.70
CA GLN A 56 -23.06 2.32 3.72
C GLN A 56 -21.66 2.18 3.10
N LEU A 57 -21.58 2.44 1.79
CA LEU A 57 -20.30 2.43 1.07
C LEU A 57 -19.65 3.81 1.16
N VAL A 58 -18.64 3.94 2.00
CA VAL A 58 -17.92 5.21 2.20
C VAL A 58 -16.98 5.53 1.04
N ALA A 59 -16.16 4.58 0.64
CA ALA A 59 -15.21 4.67 -0.47
C ALA A 59 -14.82 3.27 -0.96
N SER A 60 -14.28 3.18 -2.15
CA SER A 60 -13.80 1.92 -2.73
C SER A 60 -12.57 2.16 -3.61
N GLU A 61 -11.91 1.10 -4.03
CA GLU A 61 -10.90 1.20 -5.09
C GLU A 61 -11.54 1.71 -6.40
N PRO A 62 -10.82 2.51 -7.17
CA PRO A 62 -9.41 2.93 -7.02
C PRO A 62 -9.21 4.21 -6.20
N GLU A 63 -10.24 4.82 -5.63
CA GLU A 63 -10.17 6.06 -4.85
C GLU A 63 -9.31 5.89 -3.59
N ILE A 64 -9.44 4.73 -2.97
CA ILE A 64 -8.63 4.29 -1.84
C ILE A 64 -7.89 3.00 -2.22
N GLY A 65 -6.89 2.62 -1.44
CA GLY A 65 -6.29 1.30 -1.50
C GLY A 65 -6.62 0.51 -0.23
N LYS A 66 -5.79 -0.46 0.13
CA LYS A 66 -6.01 -1.32 1.30
C LYS A 66 -6.01 -0.51 2.59
N PRO A 67 -7.18 -0.29 3.25
CA PRO A 67 -7.26 0.42 4.51
C PRO A 67 -6.71 -0.44 5.65
N MET A 68 -6.01 0.19 6.59
CA MET A 68 -5.44 -0.47 7.75
C MET A 68 -6.10 0.01 9.05
N ASN A 69 -6.15 1.31 9.26
CA ASN A 69 -6.77 1.91 10.45
C ASN A 69 -7.63 3.10 10.07
N LEU A 70 -8.66 3.32 10.87
CA LEU A 70 -9.65 4.38 10.69
C LEU A 70 -9.81 5.15 12.00
N ALA A 71 -9.97 6.46 11.92
CA ALA A 71 -10.31 7.32 13.04
C ALA A 71 -11.14 8.53 12.56
N PHE A 72 -12.09 8.97 13.36
CA PHE A 72 -12.78 10.24 13.12
C PHE A 72 -12.11 11.37 13.90
N ASP A 73 -12.04 12.52 13.29
CA ASP A 73 -11.68 13.75 14.00
C ASP A 73 -12.91 14.48 14.54
N ALA A 74 -12.68 15.56 15.30
CA ALA A 74 -13.74 16.36 15.88
C ALA A 74 -14.63 17.10 14.85
N LYS A 75 -14.22 17.15 13.60
CA LYS A 75 -14.99 17.73 12.47
C LYS A 75 -15.81 16.65 11.74
N GLY A 76 -15.76 15.38 12.19
CA GLY A 76 -16.44 14.26 11.55
C GLY A 76 -15.76 13.79 10.25
N ARG A 77 -14.52 14.19 9.97
CA ARG A 77 -13.75 13.67 8.84
C ARG A 77 -13.18 12.29 9.21
N LEU A 78 -13.21 11.37 8.28
CA LEU A 78 -12.64 10.04 8.45
C LEU A 78 -11.18 10.04 7.97
N TRP A 79 -10.28 9.75 8.90
CA TRP A 79 -8.87 9.58 8.63
C TRP A 79 -8.56 8.10 8.46
N MET A 80 -7.78 7.77 7.43
CA MET A 80 -7.49 6.40 7.06
C MET A 80 -6.02 6.23 6.74
N THR A 81 -5.36 5.26 7.39
CA THR A 81 -4.06 4.76 6.92
C THR A 81 -4.27 3.71 5.85
N GLN A 82 -3.44 3.76 4.82
CA GLN A 82 -3.46 2.80 3.72
C GLN A 82 -2.08 2.19 3.58
N SER A 83 -1.99 0.86 3.52
CA SER A 83 -0.71 0.19 3.32
C SER A 83 -0.69 -0.69 2.08
N ARG A 84 0.33 -0.46 1.26
CA ARG A 84 0.75 -1.32 0.15
C ARG A 84 1.96 -2.16 0.50
N GLU A 85 2.75 -1.70 1.48
CA GLU A 85 4.01 -2.34 1.86
C GLU A 85 3.82 -3.51 2.83
N TYR A 86 2.72 -3.51 3.61
CA TYR A 86 2.46 -4.60 4.55
C TYR A 86 2.35 -5.96 3.84
N PRO A 87 3.06 -7.03 4.29
CA PRO A 87 3.83 -7.10 5.55
C PRO A 87 5.33 -6.81 5.41
N PHE A 88 5.83 -6.47 4.22
CA PHE A 88 7.26 -6.31 3.96
C PHE A 88 7.63 -4.84 3.76
N PRO A 89 8.40 -4.23 4.69
CA PRO A 89 8.79 -2.85 4.57
C PRO A 89 9.73 -2.61 3.38
N VAL A 90 9.69 -1.41 2.83
CA VAL A 90 10.72 -0.94 1.90
C VAL A 90 12.02 -0.77 2.66
N LEU A 91 13.11 -1.33 2.13
CA LEU A 91 14.44 -1.26 2.75
C LEU A 91 15.44 -0.49 1.86
N PRO A 92 16.38 0.25 2.44
CA PRO A 92 16.40 0.63 3.87
C PRO A 92 15.19 1.47 4.24
N VAL A 93 14.79 1.46 5.51
CA VAL A 93 13.52 2.08 5.98
C VAL A 93 13.47 3.60 5.83
N GLU A 94 14.60 4.24 5.55
CA GLU A 94 14.72 5.65 5.22
C GLU A 94 14.19 5.99 3.81
N LYS A 95 14.07 4.99 2.94
CA LYS A 95 13.46 5.19 1.63
C LYS A 95 11.95 5.38 1.78
N PRO A 96 11.37 6.28 0.99
CA PRO A 96 9.92 6.45 1.00
C PRO A 96 9.24 5.17 0.50
N GLY A 97 8.22 4.73 1.23
CA GLY A 97 7.30 3.69 0.80
C GLY A 97 6.17 4.25 -0.06
N ARG A 98 5.16 3.43 -0.31
CA ARG A 98 3.96 3.79 -1.09
C ARG A 98 2.71 3.96 -0.23
N ASP A 99 2.89 3.83 1.08
CA ASP A 99 1.82 3.98 2.04
C ASP A 99 1.47 5.44 2.26
N LYS A 100 0.25 5.70 2.64
CA LYS A 100 -0.25 7.05 2.84
C LYS A 100 -1.35 7.12 3.90
N ILE A 101 -1.61 8.33 4.35
CA ILE A 101 -2.81 8.69 5.11
C ILE A 101 -3.71 9.52 4.21
N GLN A 102 -5.00 9.24 4.22
CA GLN A 102 -6.02 9.98 3.50
C GLN A 102 -7.09 10.51 4.47
N ILE A 103 -7.65 11.67 4.13
CA ILE A 103 -8.81 12.26 4.81
C ILE A 103 -9.99 12.13 3.86
N LEU A 104 -11.06 11.52 4.34
CA LEU A 104 -12.33 11.35 3.66
C LEU A 104 -13.35 12.27 4.33
N GLU A 105 -14.04 13.11 3.55
CA GLU A 105 -14.93 14.14 4.08
C GLU A 105 -16.07 14.46 3.12
N ASN A 106 -17.00 15.31 3.58
CA ASN A 106 -18.17 15.73 2.82
C ASN A 106 -19.03 14.52 2.42
N PHE A 107 -19.45 13.72 3.43
CA PHE A 107 -20.29 12.56 3.19
C PHE A 107 -21.67 12.97 2.69
N ASP A 108 -22.14 12.32 1.63
CA ASP A 108 -23.51 12.50 1.14
C ASP A 108 -24.54 11.77 2.03
N ALA A 109 -25.82 11.86 1.66
CA ALA A 109 -26.91 11.22 2.39
C ALA A 109 -26.81 9.68 2.40
N GLN A 110 -26.04 9.08 1.51
CA GLN A 110 -25.78 7.66 1.43
C GLN A 110 -24.47 7.26 2.15
N GLY A 111 -23.82 8.22 2.82
CA GLY A 111 -22.56 8.01 3.55
C GLY A 111 -21.30 7.97 2.68
N ARG A 112 -21.40 8.23 1.36
CA ARG A 112 -20.26 8.23 0.46
C ARG A 112 -19.42 9.49 0.62
N ALA A 113 -18.11 9.34 0.76
CA ALA A 113 -17.20 10.47 0.79
C ALA A 113 -17.14 11.16 -0.58
N GLN A 114 -17.37 12.47 -0.59
CA GLN A 114 -17.33 13.29 -1.81
C GLN A 114 -15.97 13.95 -2.01
N LYS A 115 -15.13 13.96 -0.99
CA LYS A 115 -13.77 14.46 -1.07
C LYS A 115 -12.81 13.54 -0.35
N ILE A 116 -11.74 13.13 -1.05
CA ILE A 116 -10.66 12.30 -0.52
C ILE A 116 -9.34 13.01 -0.77
N THR A 117 -8.69 13.43 0.30
CA THR A 117 -7.43 14.19 0.24
C THR A 117 -6.29 13.31 0.75
N PRO A 118 -5.21 13.10 -0.04
CA PRO A 118 -3.99 12.53 0.49
C PRO A 118 -3.36 13.51 1.49
N PHE A 119 -3.39 13.18 2.78
CA PHE A 119 -2.83 14.02 3.85
C PHE A 119 -1.31 13.92 3.91
N VAL A 120 -0.79 12.71 3.86
CA VAL A 120 0.65 12.44 3.81
C VAL A 120 0.91 11.14 3.06
N ASP A 121 1.97 11.10 2.29
CA ASP A 121 2.45 9.95 1.53
C ASP A 121 3.90 9.58 1.85
N GLY A 122 4.45 8.60 1.15
CA GLY A 122 5.82 8.15 1.35
C GLY A 122 6.03 7.43 2.67
N LEU A 123 4.99 6.88 3.26
CA LEU A 123 5.06 6.10 4.50
C LEU A 123 5.44 4.64 4.22
N ASN A 124 5.90 3.96 5.25
CA ASN A 124 6.37 2.59 5.18
C ASN A 124 5.69 1.77 6.28
N ILE A 125 4.78 0.87 5.89
CA ILE A 125 3.86 0.14 6.77
C ILE A 125 3.20 1.10 7.76
N SER A 126 2.30 1.95 7.22
CA SER A 126 1.58 2.91 8.05
C SER A 126 0.46 2.22 8.82
N MET A 127 0.57 2.27 10.15
CA MET A 127 -0.41 1.70 11.07
C MET A 127 -0.71 2.67 12.21
N GLY A 128 -1.92 2.52 12.76
CA GLY A 128 -2.39 3.42 13.80
C GLY A 128 -2.54 4.86 13.29
N ILE A 129 -3.61 5.50 13.65
CA ILE A 129 -3.86 6.91 13.32
C ILE A 129 -4.58 7.57 14.48
N TYR A 130 -4.10 8.72 14.88
CA TYR A 130 -4.76 9.56 15.88
C TYR A 130 -4.77 11.02 15.41
N PRO A 131 -5.90 11.47 14.83
CA PRO A 131 -6.07 12.89 14.49
C PRO A 131 -5.98 13.76 15.73
N TYR A 132 -5.13 14.77 15.71
CA TYR A 132 -4.87 15.64 16.85
C TYR A 132 -4.40 17.01 16.39
N ALA A 133 -4.88 18.06 17.06
CA ALA A 133 -4.52 19.45 16.78
C ALA A 133 -4.61 19.82 15.28
N ASP A 134 -3.50 20.22 14.68
CA ASP A 134 -3.35 20.59 13.27
C ASP A 134 -2.98 19.43 12.35
N GLY A 135 -3.08 18.19 12.83
CA GLY A 135 -2.64 17.06 12.02
C GLY A 135 -2.97 15.69 12.61
N ALA A 136 -2.01 14.77 12.59
CA ALA A 136 -2.19 13.44 13.12
C ALA A 136 -0.89 12.78 13.58
N LEU A 137 -1.00 11.99 14.65
CA LEU A 137 0.02 11.01 15.04
C LEU A 137 -0.25 9.72 14.28
N ALA A 138 0.78 9.15 13.69
CA ALA A 138 0.71 7.84 13.04
C ALA A 138 2.06 7.12 13.08
N PHE A 139 1.98 5.78 13.07
CA PHE A 139 3.15 4.94 12.93
C PHE A 139 3.55 4.81 11.46
N SER A 140 4.83 4.89 11.21
CA SER A 140 5.46 4.49 9.94
C SER A 140 6.84 3.97 10.29
N ILE A 141 7.10 2.70 9.99
CA ILE A 141 8.33 2.03 10.40
C ILE A 141 9.55 2.95 10.26
N PRO A 142 10.39 3.04 11.26
CA PRO A 142 10.35 2.41 12.59
C PRO A 142 9.89 3.37 13.71
N THR A 143 9.07 4.36 13.41
CA THR A 143 8.77 5.47 14.33
C THR A 143 7.29 5.84 14.35
N ILE A 144 6.84 6.44 15.45
CA ILE A 144 5.62 7.24 15.47
C ILE A 144 6.02 8.69 15.19
N LYS A 145 5.33 9.32 14.27
CA LYS A 145 5.55 10.72 13.89
C LYS A 145 4.29 11.52 14.08
N PHE A 146 4.47 12.81 14.36
CA PHE A 146 3.42 13.81 14.23
C PHE A 146 3.56 14.47 12.85
N PHE A 147 2.51 14.43 12.10
CA PHE A 147 2.37 15.05 10.78
C PHE A 147 1.50 16.30 10.94
N HIS A 148 2.06 17.49 10.66
CA HIS A 148 1.39 18.76 10.84
C HIS A 148 0.96 19.37 9.50
N ASP A 149 -0.26 19.88 9.46
CA ASP A 149 -0.82 20.72 8.40
C ASP A 149 -0.85 22.17 8.89
N THR A 150 0.28 22.87 8.74
CA THR A 150 0.49 24.20 9.34
C THR A 150 -0.18 25.32 8.57
N ASN A 151 -0.53 25.07 7.31
CA ASN A 151 -1.20 26.03 6.42
C ASN A 151 -2.70 25.72 6.22
N PHE A 152 -3.19 24.61 6.81
CA PHE A 152 -4.59 24.16 6.77
C PHE A 152 -5.13 23.86 5.36
N ASP A 153 -4.28 23.37 4.46
CA ASP A 153 -4.67 22.96 3.11
C ASP A 153 -5.13 21.50 3.01
N GLY A 154 -5.04 20.75 4.10
CA GLY A 154 -5.41 19.35 4.19
C GLY A 154 -4.24 18.39 3.90
N ARG A 155 -3.01 18.91 3.83
CA ARG A 155 -1.79 18.13 3.63
C ARG A 155 -0.76 18.42 4.71
N ALA A 156 0.00 17.43 5.09
CA ALA A 156 1.07 17.60 6.06
C ALA A 156 2.28 18.31 5.43
N ASP A 157 2.65 19.45 6.01
CA ASP A 157 3.83 20.23 5.62
C ASP A 157 5.09 19.72 6.31
N THR A 158 4.95 19.26 7.56
CA THR A 158 6.08 18.85 8.39
C THR A 158 5.84 17.50 9.04
N ARG A 159 6.94 16.84 9.42
CA ARG A 159 6.97 15.54 10.06
C ARG A 159 7.91 15.59 11.25
N GLU A 160 7.39 15.46 12.44
CA GLU A 160 8.17 15.46 13.68
C GLU A 160 8.24 14.05 14.27
N LEU A 161 9.41 13.66 14.74
CA LEU A 161 9.57 12.42 15.50
C LEU A 161 8.88 12.56 16.86
N PHE A 162 7.84 11.76 17.10
CA PHE A 162 7.15 11.72 18.38
C PHE A 162 7.72 10.63 19.29
N LEU A 163 7.87 9.41 18.79
CA LEU A 163 8.36 8.28 19.56
C LEU A 163 9.02 7.21 18.67
N GLY A 164 9.98 6.51 19.21
CA GLY A 164 10.70 5.39 18.57
C GLY A 164 12.18 5.71 18.57
N ARG A 165 13.04 4.87 18.09
CA ARG A 165 12.93 3.87 17.01
C ARG A 165 12.55 2.50 17.56
N PHE A 166 11.52 1.89 17.01
CA PHE A 166 11.14 0.52 17.32
C PHE A 166 11.95 -0.47 16.49
N GLY A 167 12.14 -1.69 16.98
CA GLY A 167 12.74 -2.77 16.22
C GLY A 167 11.82 -3.20 15.06
N TYR A 168 12.42 -3.66 13.95
CA TYR A 168 11.68 -4.15 12.79
C TYR A 168 12.43 -5.27 12.04
N GLU A 169 13.69 -5.54 12.40
CA GLU A 169 14.58 -6.42 11.62
C GLU A 169 14.21 -7.88 11.76
N LYS A 170 13.52 -8.25 12.84
CA LYS A 170 13.15 -9.64 13.15
C LYS A 170 11.66 -9.94 12.98
N ASP A 171 10.88 -8.92 12.71
CA ASP A 171 9.44 -9.05 12.54
C ASP A 171 8.98 -8.45 11.20
N THR A 172 8.35 -9.29 10.39
CA THR A 172 7.77 -8.88 9.10
C THR A 172 6.56 -7.96 9.26
N HIS A 173 6.01 -7.84 10.48
CA HIS A 173 4.89 -6.94 10.77
C HIS A 173 5.33 -5.53 11.18
N GLY A 174 6.64 -5.33 11.39
CA GLY A 174 7.21 -4.02 11.65
C GLY A 174 6.97 -3.44 13.04
N LEU A 175 6.48 -4.25 13.94
CA LEU A 175 6.24 -3.92 15.34
C LEU A 175 6.85 -4.99 16.24
N THR A 176 7.87 -4.66 16.95
CA THR A 176 8.40 -5.47 18.07
C THR A 176 8.57 -4.61 19.30
#